data_22b650e430277f8cf7a47cd37cb4acfc
#
_entry.id   22b650e430277f8cf7a47cd37cb4acfc
#
_cell.length_a   1.000
_cell.length_b   1.000
_cell.length_c   1.000
_cell.angle_alpha   90.00
_cell.angle_beta   90.00
_cell.angle_gamma   90.00
#
_symmetry.space_group_name_H-M   'P 1'
#
loop_
_entity.id
_entity.type
_entity.pdbx_description
1 polymer ?
#
loop_
_entity_poly.entity_id
_entity_poly.type
_entity_poly.pdbx_seq_one_letter_code
_entity_poly.pdbx_strand_id
1 'polypeptide(L)'
;MNEIEMKEKGLIKRLTNKTFNFDPRLKDGFFTANYFLKTRKIVLENIPNQIVTMQFFQREDDVMVCGLDECIALIHEFAIEPETLKIEALNDGDIINYGEPALKITGK
;
A
#
# COMPACT_ATOMS: atom_id res chain seq x y z
N MET A 1 -0.62 17.64 -0.87
CA MET A 1 -1.60 17.34 0.20
C MET A 1 -1.66 15.81 0.36
N ASN A 2 -1.53 15.30 1.56
CA ASN A 2 -1.58 13.86 1.79
C ASN A 2 -3.03 13.37 1.95
N GLU A 3 -3.21 12.05 2.02
CA GLU A 3 -4.52 11.42 2.15
C GLU A 3 -5.30 11.91 3.38
N ILE A 4 -4.63 11.99 4.53
CA ILE A 4 -5.27 12.39 5.79
C ILE A 4 -5.79 13.81 5.69
N GLU A 5 -4.97 14.74 5.20
CA GLU A 5 -5.37 16.15 5.03
C GLU A 5 -6.56 16.28 4.09
N MET A 6 -6.59 15.54 3.00
CA MET A 6 -7.68 15.57 2.04
C MET A 6 -8.98 15.03 2.63
N LYS A 7 -8.90 13.97 3.42
CA LYS A 7 -10.06 13.41 4.13
C LYS A 7 -10.60 14.39 5.18
N GLU A 8 -9.72 15.00 5.98
CA GLU A 8 -10.10 15.96 7.00
C GLU A 8 -10.81 17.19 6.40
N LYS A 9 -10.39 17.59 5.20
CA LYS A 9 -10.99 18.71 4.48
C LYS A 9 -12.25 18.32 3.70
N GLY A 10 -12.64 17.06 3.71
CA GLY A 10 -13.77 16.56 2.95
C GLY A 10 -13.58 16.59 1.43
N LEU A 11 -12.35 16.73 0.96
CA LEU A 11 -12.03 16.79 -0.47
C LEU A 11 -12.03 15.43 -1.14
N ILE A 12 -11.75 14.37 -0.39
CA ILE A 12 -11.67 13.00 -0.90
C ILE A 12 -12.30 12.05 0.10
N LYS A 13 -13.07 11.11 -0.45
CA LYS A 13 -13.62 10.01 0.32
C LYS A 13 -13.08 8.70 -0.25
N ARG A 14 -12.19 8.04 0.51
CA ARG A 14 -11.66 6.75 0.11
C ARG A 14 -12.60 5.62 0.49
N LEU A 15 -12.61 4.59 -0.35
CA LEU A 15 -13.27 3.34 -0.04
C LEU A 15 -12.44 2.58 1.00
N THR A 16 -13.10 2.00 1.97
CA THR A 16 -12.45 1.28 3.07
C THR A 16 -12.33 -0.21 2.78
N ASN A 17 -11.58 -0.92 3.62
CA ASN A 17 -11.46 -2.37 3.53
C ASN A 17 -12.80 -3.10 3.65
N LYS A 18 -13.80 -2.49 4.26
CA LYS A 18 -15.15 -3.07 4.35
C LYS A 18 -15.89 -3.08 3.00
N THR A 19 -15.47 -2.25 2.07
CA THR A 19 -16.05 -2.18 0.72
C THR A 19 -15.59 -3.35 -0.14
N PHE A 20 -14.36 -3.82 0.09
CA PHE A 20 -13.74 -4.87 -0.70
C PHE A 20 -13.87 -6.23 -0.03
N ASN A 21 -14.08 -7.26 -0.84
CA ASN A 21 -14.19 -8.64 -0.35
C ASN A 21 -12.92 -9.42 -0.73
N PHE A 22 -11.91 -9.33 0.13
CA PHE A 22 -10.63 -9.98 -0.13
C PHE A 22 -10.67 -11.47 0.17
N ASP A 23 -9.96 -12.25 -0.64
CA ASP A 23 -9.77 -13.68 -0.40
C ASP A 23 -8.89 -13.87 0.85
N PRO A 24 -9.35 -14.59 1.88
CA PRO A 24 -8.58 -14.76 3.12
C PRO A 24 -7.24 -15.48 2.94
N ARG A 25 -7.04 -16.20 1.83
CA ARG A 25 -5.76 -16.86 1.54
C ARG A 25 -4.62 -15.87 1.26
N LEU A 26 -4.95 -14.60 0.96
CA LEU A 26 -3.96 -13.55 0.78
C LEU A 26 -3.07 -13.39 2.02
N LYS A 27 -3.64 -13.57 3.21
CA LYS A 27 -2.91 -13.43 4.47
C LYS A 27 -1.76 -14.41 4.59
N ASP A 28 -1.93 -15.61 4.06
CA ASP A 28 -0.94 -16.68 4.15
C ASP A 28 0.03 -16.71 2.96
N GLY A 29 -0.09 -15.74 2.05
CA GLY A 29 0.79 -15.64 0.90
C GLY A 29 0.48 -16.63 -0.22
N PHE A 30 -0.75 -17.14 -0.29
CA PHE A 30 -1.16 -18.12 -1.29
C PHE A 30 -0.92 -17.65 -2.74
N PHE A 31 -1.14 -16.37 -3.00
CA PHE A 31 -1.02 -15.79 -4.34
C PHE A 31 0.32 -15.13 -4.61
N THR A 32 1.23 -15.09 -3.64
CA THR A 32 2.49 -14.38 -3.78
C THR A 32 3.59 -15.25 -4.38
N ALA A 33 4.59 -14.62 -4.97
CA ALA A 33 5.78 -15.35 -5.45
C ALA A 33 6.58 -15.91 -4.28
N ASN A 34 7.17 -17.08 -4.46
CA ASN A 34 7.87 -17.80 -3.41
C ASN A 34 9.03 -17.02 -2.79
N TYR A 35 9.72 -16.17 -3.58
CA TYR A 35 10.83 -15.40 -3.04
C TYR A 35 10.39 -14.37 -2.00
N PHE A 36 9.15 -13.88 -2.06
CA PHE A 36 8.61 -13.00 -1.03
C PHE A 36 8.41 -13.74 0.29
N LEU A 37 7.96 -14.98 0.25
CA LEU A 37 7.81 -15.82 1.45
C LEU A 37 9.16 -16.09 2.11
N LYS A 38 10.18 -16.37 1.30
CA LYS A 38 11.54 -16.58 1.78
C LYS A 38 12.12 -15.30 2.39
N THR A 39 11.91 -14.16 1.75
CA THR A 39 12.34 -12.86 2.26
C THR A 39 11.68 -12.55 3.61
N ARG A 40 10.38 -12.80 3.72
CA ARG A 40 9.64 -12.61 4.98
C ARG A 40 10.28 -13.42 6.11
N LYS A 41 10.59 -14.67 5.86
CA LYS A 41 11.22 -15.56 6.85
C LYS A 41 12.57 -15.01 7.30
N ILE A 42 13.41 -14.59 6.36
CA ILE A 42 14.75 -14.04 6.65
C ILE A 42 14.63 -12.77 7.49
N VAL A 43 13.73 -11.87 7.13
CA VAL A 43 13.52 -10.60 7.84
C VAL A 43 13.04 -10.86 9.28
N LEU A 44 12.05 -11.74 9.46
CA LEU A 44 11.51 -12.03 10.79
C LEU A 44 12.55 -12.69 11.71
N GLU A 45 13.44 -13.50 11.16
CA GLU A 45 14.49 -14.19 11.93
C GLU A 45 15.68 -13.28 12.27
N ASN A 46 15.99 -12.30 11.42
CA ASN A 46 17.24 -11.54 11.53
C ASN A 46 17.05 -10.05 11.86
N ILE A 47 16.05 -9.39 11.26
CA ILE A 47 15.85 -7.94 11.42
C ILE A 47 14.37 -7.58 11.57
N PRO A 48 13.65 -8.16 12.55
CA PRO A 48 12.18 -8.06 12.62
C PRO A 48 11.65 -6.64 12.90
N ASN A 49 12.48 -5.75 13.43
CA ASN A 49 12.06 -4.41 13.84
C ASN A 49 12.60 -3.30 12.93
N GLN A 50 13.15 -3.64 11.78
CA GLN A 50 13.66 -2.64 10.86
C GLN A 50 12.52 -1.87 10.20
N ILE A 51 12.62 -0.54 10.21
CA ILE A 51 11.67 0.33 9.53
C ILE A 51 12.18 0.59 8.12
N VAL A 52 11.33 0.40 7.13
CA VAL A 52 11.65 0.63 5.72
C VAL A 52 10.54 1.43 5.05
N THR A 53 10.87 2.06 3.93
CA THR A 53 9.90 2.73 3.08
C THR A 53 9.82 2.02 1.75
N MET A 54 8.62 1.65 1.34
CA MET A 54 8.34 1.05 0.05
C MET A 54 7.64 2.07 -0.84
N GLN A 55 8.07 2.18 -2.09
CA GLN A 55 7.46 3.07 -3.08
C GLN A 55 6.87 2.26 -4.22
N PHE A 56 5.70 2.68 -4.67
CA PHE A 56 5.07 2.12 -5.87
C PHE A 56 5.08 3.18 -6.94
N PHE A 57 5.76 2.91 -8.04
CA PHE A 57 5.89 3.82 -9.17
C PHE A 57 5.78 3.04 -10.48
N GLN A 58 5.71 3.74 -11.58
CA GLN A 58 5.64 3.12 -12.90
C GLN A 58 6.65 3.81 -13.84
N ARG A 59 6.86 3.24 -15.03
CA ARG A 59 7.95 3.63 -15.93
C ARG A 59 7.48 4.30 -17.24
N GLU A 60 6.33 4.92 -17.21
CA GLU A 60 5.78 5.65 -18.34
C GLU A 60 5.31 7.04 -17.90
N ASP A 61 5.21 7.95 -18.87
CA ASP A 61 4.66 9.27 -18.61
C ASP A 61 3.16 9.29 -18.87
N ASP A 62 2.47 10.25 -18.25
CA ASP A 62 1.06 10.55 -18.51
C ASP A 62 0.15 9.34 -18.24
N VAL A 63 0.37 8.65 -17.13
CA VAL A 63 -0.40 7.47 -16.72
C VAL A 63 -1.41 7.84 -15.64
N MET A 64 -2.65 7.39 -15.81
CA MET A 64 -3.68 7.59 -14.79
C MET A 64 -3.53 6.57 -13.67
N VAL A 65 -3.53 7.04 -12.42
CA VAL A 65 -3.49 6.17 -11.24
C VAL A 65 -4.85 5.51 -11.04
N CYS A 66 -4.82 4.21 -10.77
CA CYS A 66 -6.02 3.40 -10.54
C CYS A 66 -5.73 2.31 -9.53
N GLY A 67 -6.70 2.00 -8.67
CA GLY A 67 -6.60 0.91 -7.70
C GLY A 67 -5.92 1.27 -6.39
N LEU A 68 -5.68 2.54 -6.10
CA LEU A 68 -5.06 2.96 -4.82
C LEU A 68 -5.95 2.68 -3.63
N ASP A 69 -7.25 2.93 -3.74
CA ASP A 69 -8.18 2.65 -2.63
C ASP A 69 -8.15 1.16 -2.28
N GLU A 70 -8.13 0.31 -3.28
CA GLU A 70 -8.04 -1.14 -3.07
C GLU A 70 -6.71 -1.55 -2.44
N CYS A 71 -5.58 -1.00 -2.92
CA CYS A 71 -4.26 -1.26 -2.35
C CYS A 71 -4.19 -0.86 -0.88
N ILE A 72 -4.67 0.32 -0.55
CA ILE A 72 -4.67 0.82 0.83
C ILE A 72 -5.58 -0.05 1.71
N ALA A 73 -6.76 -0.39 1.21
CA ALA A 73 -7.68 -1.26 1.91
C ALA A 73 -7.08 -2.65 2.17
N LEU A 74 -6.37 -3.19 1.21
CA LEU A 74 -5.69 -4.47 1.33
C LEU A 74 -4.61 -4.42 2.43
N ILE A 75 -3.84 -3.34 2.50
CA ILE A 75 -2.84 -3.14 3.55
C ILE A 75 -3.50 -3.07 4.92
N HIS A 76 -4.58 -2.31 5.05
CA HIS A 76 -5.32 -2.20 6.31
C HIS A 76 -5.90 -3.54 6.77
N GLU A 77 -6.29 -4.40 5.83
CA GLU A 77 -6.89 -5.70 6.13
C GLU A 77 -5.84 -6.74 6.57
N PHE A 78 -4.68 -6.76 5.91
CA PHE A 78 -3.71 -7.86 6.06
C PHE A 78 -2.40 -7.51 6.75
N ALA A 79 -2.08 -6.23 6.97
CA ALA A 79 -0.90 -5.86 7.74
C ALA A 79 -1.07 -6.28 9.20
N ILE A 80 0.02 -6.65 9.84
CA ILE A 80 -0.02 -7.10 11.23
C ILE A 80 -0.42 -5.97 12.16
N GLU A 81 0.15 -4.79 11.98
CA GLU A 81 -0.15 -3.58 12.77
C GLU A 81 -0.37 -2.40 11.83
N PRO A 82 -1.50 -2.37 11.10
CA PRO A 82 -1.70 -1.36 10.06
C PRO A 82 -1.71 0.07 10.58
N GLU A 83 -2.12 0.28 11.81
CA GLU A 83 -2.15 1.61 12.43
C GLU A 83 -0.75 2.19 12.67
N THR A 84 0.29 1.38 12.64
CA THR A 84 1.68 1.85 12.79
C THR A 84 2.31 2.29 11.47
N LEU A 85 1.66 2.00 10.35
CA LEU A 85 2.18 2.31 9.03
C LEU A 85 1.87 3.74 8.64
N LYS A 86 2.85 4.42 8.07
CA LYS A 86 2.66 5.72 7.45
C LYS A 86 2.40 5.51 5.97
N ILE A 87 1.22 5.87 5.50
CA ILE A 87 0.82 5.72 4.11
C ILE A 87 0.65 7.11 3.49
N GLU A 88 1.38 7.36 2.41
CA GLU A 88 1.29 8.57 1.61
C GLU A 88 0.87 8.16 0.20
N ALA A 89 -0.23 8.68 -0.30
CA ALA A 89 -0.79 8.24 -1.57
C ALA A 89 -1.42 9.38 -2.35
N LEU A 90 -1.37 9.26 -3.66
CA LEU A 90 -2.19 10.05 -4.58
C LEU A 90 -3.61 9.49 -4.56
N ASN A 91 -4.43 9.95 -5.49
CA ASN A 91 -5.82 9.51 -5.59
C ASN A 91 -6.06 8.84 -6.94
N ASP A 92 -6.99 7.90 -6.97
CA ASP A 92 -7.42 7.31 -8.23
C ASP A 92 -7.91 8.41 -9.17
N GLY A 93 -7.41 8.40 -10.40
CA GLY A 93 -7.68 9.43 -11.39
C GLY A 93 -6.57 10.47 -11.55
N ASP A 94 -5.62 10.55 -10.62
CA ASP A 94 -4.46 11.43 -10.77
C ASP A 94 -3.56 10.94 -11.90
N ILE A 95 -2.86 11.89 -12.54
CA ILE A 95 -1.92 11.58 -13.62
C ILE A 95 -0.49 11.65 -13.07
N ILE A 96 0.30 10.64 -13.36
CA ILE A 96 1.71 10.59 -12.95
C ILE A 96 2.63 10.33 -14.13
N ASN A 97 3.88 10.72 -13.96
CA ASN A 97 4.93 10.55 -14.96
C ASN A 97 5.96 9.53 -14.48
N TYR A 98 6.91 9.20 -15.35
CA TYR A 98 7.95 8.23 -15.08
C TYR A 98 8.64 8.48 -13.72
N GLY A 99 8.69 7.44 -12.88
CA GLY A 99 9.37 7.48 -11.61
C GLY A 99 8.65 8.23 -10.49
N GLU A 100 7.52 8.87 -10.75
CA GLU A 100 6.73 9.51 -9.70
C GLU A 100 6.01 8.45 -8.87
N PRO A 101 6.19 8.43 -7.54
CA PRO A 101 5.51 7.43 -6.71
C PRO A 101 4.03 7.74 -6.57
N ALA A 102 3.19 6.74 -6.78
CA ALA A 102 1.76 6.83 -6.53
C ALA A 102 1.42 6.51 -5.08
N LEU A 103 2.25 5.71 -4.43
CA LEU A 103 2.02 5.21 -3.07
C LEU A 103 3.36 5.00 -2.37
N LYS A 104 3.46 5.46 -1.13
CA LYS A 104 4.60 5.18 -0.25
C LYS A 104 4.08 4.62 1.06
N ILE A 105 4.72 3.55 1.53
CA ILE A 105 4.39 2.92 2.80
C ILE A 105 5.65 2.83 3.63
N THR A 106 5.61 3.38 4.84
CA THR A 106 6.75 3.34 5.77
C THR A 106 6.34 2.59 7.03
N GLY A 107 7.17 1.65 7.45
CA GLY A 107 6.93 0.86 8.64
C GLY A 107 7.83 -0.37 8.72
N LYS A 108 7.44 -1.30 9.61
CA LYS A 108 8.17 -2.57 9.84
C LYS A 108 7.71 -3.65 8.90
#